data_fc7bd11ecdf845072835eacc83537605
#
_entry.id   fc7bd11ecdf845072835eacc83537605
#
_cell.length_a   1.000
_cell.length_b   1.000
_cell.length_c   1.000
_cell.angle_alpha   90.00
_cell.angle_beta   90.00
_cell.angle_gamma   90.00
#
_symmetry.space_group_name_H-M   'P 1'
#
loop_
_entity.id
_entity.type
_entity.pdbx_description
1 polymer ?
#
loop_
_entity_poly.entity_id
_entity_poly.type
_entity_poly.pdbx_seq_one_letter_code
_entity_poly.pdbx_strand_id
1 'polypeptide(L)'
;SYSTSIQVRTADSEGPDPCTYLEISGNPVKWFQGHNLWGTDDLHGLAVATVSALVELLGLTPTDEDRAAWAEGRIRLTRVDCTESFHLRSRAEVLAWLRSAEQTAHLSHRGRGQLVKGSTLYFGKNSRRWSLKLYSKGQEIRAKGHGQDAVLALPHAVEWADKTLRAELTLRGMELQRLNLAYVG
;
A
#
# COMPACT_ATOMS: atom_id res chain seq x y z
N SER A 1 -12.67 -6.95 9.87
CA SER A 1 -12.49 -6.56 8.46
C SER A 1 -11.03 -6.64 8.10
N TYR A 2 -10.64 -7.53 7.20
CA TYR A 2 -9.23 -7.76 6.80
C TYR A 2 -8.56 -6.53 6.17
N SER A 3 -9.33 -5.53 5.75
CA SER A 3 -8.81 -4.40 5.00
C SER A 3 -8.21 -3.27 5.85
N THR A 4 -8.36 -3.34 7.16
CA THR A 4 -7.77 -2.36 8.12
C THR A 4 -6.73 -2.99 9.03
N SER A 5 -6.52 -4.30 8.96
CA SER A 5 -5.61 -4.99 9.89
C SER A 5 -4.15 -4.89 9.47
N ILE A 6 -3.32 -4.62 10.45
CA ILE A 6 -1.89 -4.90 10.40
C ILE A 6 -1.71 -6.36 10.85
N GLN A 7 -0.88 -7.10 10.15
CA GLN A 7 -0.47 -8.44 10.52
C GLN A 7 0.96 -8.40 11.01
N VAL A 8 1.21 -9.04 12.14
CA VAL A 8 2.55 -9.20 12.71
C VAL A 8 2.83 -10.70 12.80
N ARG A 9 4.01 -11.10 12.33
CA ARG A 9 4.50 -12.47 12.41
C ARG A 9 5.90 -12.48 12.99
N THR A 10 6.22 -13.52 13.73
CA THR A 10 7.62 -13.85 14.04
C THR A 10 8.27 -14.48 12.82
N ALA A 11 9.54 -14.18 12.61
CA ALA A 11 10.33 -14.76 11.53
C ALA A 11 11.61 -15.36 12.09
N ASP A 12 12.08 -16.44 11.44
CA ASP A 12 13.23 -17.25 11.82
C ASP A 12 13.15 -17.83 13.26
N SER A 13 11.91 -18.13 13.72
CA SER A 13 11.71 -18.91 14.94
C SER A 13 11.39 -20.35 14.58
N GLU A 14 12.25 -21.29 14.94
CA GLU A 14 11.97 -22.71 14.89
C GLU A 14 11.69 -23.20 16.31
N GLY A 15 10.43 -23.54 16.60
CA GLY A 15 10.01 -24.03 17.91
C GLY A 15 9.94 -22.96 19.00
N PRO A 16 10.31 -23.28 20.26
CA PRO A 16 10.19 -22.39 21.40
C PRO A 16 11.27 -21.31 21.50
N ASP A 17 12.22 -21.30 20.57
CA ASP A 17 13.31 -20.32 20.58
C ASP A 17 12.83 -18.90 20.27
N PRO A 18 13.46 -17.87 20.84
CA PRO A 18 13.13 -16.48 20.54
C PRO A 18 13.24 -16.20 19.04
N CYS A 19 12.26 -15.49 18.48
CA CYS A 19 12.34 -15.08 17.08
C CYS A 19 13.43 -14.01 16.89
N THR A 20 14.09 -14.06 15.72
CA THR A 20 15.16 -13.11 15.40
C THR A 20 14.63 -11.75 15.00
N TYR A 21 13.46 -11.69 14.35
CA TYR A 21 12.81 -10.44 13.95
C TYR A 21 11.31 -10.60 13.74
N LEU A 22 10.62 -9.47 13.69
CA LEU A 22 9.19 -9.38 13.37
C LEU A 22 8.99 -8.98 11.92
N GLU A 23 8.06 -9.64 11.25
CA GLU A 23 7.55 -9.20 9.95
C GLU A 23 6.20 -8.51 10.14
N ILE A 24 6.11 -7.26 9.67
CA ILE A 24 4.90 -6.44 9.74
C ILE A 24 4.37 -6.27 8.32
N SER A 25 3.10 -6.56 8.11
CA SER A 25 2.44 -6.38 6.82
C SER A 25 1.05 -5.76 6.98
N GLY A 26 0.65 -4.94 6.01
CA GLY A 26 -0.64 -4.25 6.01
C GLY A 26 -0.54 -2.85 5.42
N ASN A 27 -1.52 -2.01 5.74
CA ASN A 27 -1.54 -0.61 5.35
C ASN A 27 -1.52 0.28 6.60
N PRO A 28 -0.35 0.80 7.02
CA PRO A 28 -0.21 1.61 8.21
C PRO A 28 -1.07 2.88 8.18
N VAL A 29 -1.14 3.57 7.04
CA VAL A 29 -1.97 4.77 6.88
C VAL A 29 -3.44 4.45 7.21
N LYS A 30 -3.96 3.37 6.64
CA LYS A 30 -5.33 2.94 6.91
C LYS A 30 -5.54 2.49 8.36
N TRP A 31 -4.52 1.89 8.95
CA TRP A 31 -4.57 1.46 10.34
C TRP A 31 -4.67 2.63 11.32
N PHE A 32 -3.89 3.69 11.09
CA PHE A 32 -3.91 4.88 11.96
C PHE A 32 -5.16 5.75 11.80
N GLN A 33 -5.64 5.95 10.56
CA GLN A 33 -6.70 6.93 10.28
C GLN A 33 -8.02 6.32 9.76
N GLY A 34 -8.10 4.99 9.63
CA GLY A 34 -9.31 4.29 9.19
C GLY A 34 -9.55 4.29 7.67
N HIS A 35 -8.78 5.03 6.89
CA HIS A 35 -8.91 5.10 5.44
C HIS A 35 -7.54 5.27 4.75
N ASN A 36 -7.51 5.12 3.43
CA ASN A 36 -6.33 5.33 2.58
C ASN A 36 -6.62 6.28 1.40
N LEU A 37 -7.46 7.28 1.63
CA LEU A 37 -7.69 8.33 0.63
C LEU A 37 -6.46 9.20 0.46
N TRP A 38 -5.92 9.64 1.56
CA TRP A 38 -4.70 10.43 1.68
C TRP A 38 -3.70 9.67 2.53
N GLY A 39 -2.44 9.99 2.38
CA GLY A 39 -1.33 9.37 3.12
C GLY A 39 -0.23 10.39 3.37
N THR A 40 0.97 9.88 3.56
CA THR A 40 2.19 10.66 3.72
C THR A 40 3.26 10.15 2.75
N ASP A 41 4.12 11.03 2.30
CA ASP A 41 5.33 10.70 1.54
C ASP A 41 6.53 10.42 2.46
N ASP A 42 6.38 10.69 3.76
CA ASP A 42 7.36 10.33 4.79
C ASP A 42 7.24 8.85 5.15
N LEU A 43 7.86 8.01 4.34
CA LEU A 43 7.90 6.56 4.56
C LEU A 43 8.67 6.19 5.85
N HIS A 44 9.75 6.93 6.15
CA HIS A 44 10.55 6.68 7.35
C HIS A 44 9.73 6.96 8.61
N GLY A 45 9.17 8.15 8.73
CA GLY A 45 8.31 8.51 9.87
C GLY A 45 7.12 7.56 10.04
N LEU A 46 6.48 7.16 8.94
CA LEU A 46 5.37 6.20 8.96
C LEU A 46 5.82 4.81 9.45
N ALA A 47 6.98 4.32 9.02
CA ALA A 47 7.50 3.03 9.44
C ALA A 47 7.86 3.04 10.93
N VAL A 48 8.57 4.07 11.39
CA VAL A 48 8.94 4.24 12.81
C VAL A 48 7.69 4.34 13.69
N ALA A 49 6.73 5.17 13.30
CA ALA A 49 5.46 5.28 14.04
C ALA A 49 4.71 3.94 14.12
N THR A 50 4.70 3.17 13.01
CA THR A 50 4.04 1.87 12.96
C THR A 50 4.69 0.87 13.90
N VAL A 51 6.02 0.75 13.85
CA VAL A 51 6.76 -0.18 14.72
C VAL A 51 6.58 0.21 16.18
N SER A 52 6.70 1.50 16.52
CA SER A 52 6.55 2.00 17.89
C SER A 52 5.16 1.70 18.45
N ALA A 53 4.11 1.98 17.70
CA ALA A 53 2.73 1.69 18.12
C ALA A 53 2.46 0.19 18.29
N LEU A 54 3.04 -0.66 17.44
CA LEU A 54 2.89 -2.12 17.56
C LEU A 54 3.65 -2.68 18.75
N VAL A 55 4.84 -2.18 19.02
CA VAL A 55 5.65 -2.57 20.20
C VAL A 55 4.87 -2.26 21.49
N GLU A 56 4.28 -1.08 21.59
CA GLU A 56 3.45 -0.68 22.73
C GLU A 56 2.20 -1.56 22.84
N LEU A 57 1.47 -1.76 21.73
CA LEU A 57 0.24 -2.56 21.68
C LEU A 57 0.49 -4.03 22.06
N LEU A 58 1.64 -4.58 21.69
CA LEU A 58 2.00 -5.97 21.96
C LEU A 58 2.75 -6.15 23.29
N GLY A 59 3.02 -5.08 24.04
CA GLY A 59 3.76 -5.11 25.29
C GLY A 59 5.21 -5.59 25.14
N LEU A 60 5.82 -5.33 23.98
CA LEU A 60 7.21 -5.69 23.71
C LEU A 60 8.17 -4.63 24.28
N THR A 61 9.36 -5.08 24.67
CA THR A 61 10.40 -4.19 25.21
C THR A 61 11.60 -4.19 24.25
N PRO A 62 11.63 -3.28 23.25
CA PRO A 62 12.77 -3.16 22.35
C PRO A 62 14.01 -2.64 23.10
N THR A 63 15.18 -3.05 22.64
CA THR A 63 16.45 -2.55 23.13
C THR A 63 16.71 -1.12 22.68
N ASP A 64 17.71 -0.44 23.25
CA ASP A 64 18.15 0.87 22.78
C ASP A 64 18.76 0.77 21.38
N GLU A 65 19.39 -0.35 21.05
CA GLU A 65 19.90 -0.64 19.69
C GLU A 65 18.79 -0.75 18.67
N ASP A 66 17.66 -1.40 19.01
CA ASP A 66 16.49 -1.49 18.14
C ASP A 66 15.94 -0.09 17.84
N ARG A 67 15.78 0.73 18.89
CA ARG A 67 15.28 2.10 18.76
C ARG A 67 16.19 2.98 17.92
N ALA A 68 17.51 2.89 18.12
CA ALA A 68 18.50 3.57 17.31
C ALA A 68 18.44 3.11 15.85
N ALA A 69 18.34 1.80 15.61
CA ALA A 69 18.22 1.24 14.27
C ALA A 69 17.00 1.78 13.52
N TRP A 70 15.84 1.85 14.18
CA TRP A 70 14.63 2.41 13.59
C TRP A 70 14.77 3.89 13.27
N ALA A 71 15.33 4.68 14.21
CA ALA A 71 15.57 6.10 14.03
C ALA A 71 16.53 6.40 12.87
N GLU A 72 17.50 5.51 12.62
CA GLU A 72 18.44 5.58 11.49
C GLU A 72 17.86 5.01 10.18
N GLY A 73 16.59 4.56 10.17
CA GLY A 73 15.96 4.00 8.99
C GLY A 73 16.35 2.55 8.66
N ARG A 74 17.01 1.84 9.56
CA ARG A 74 17.38 0.42 9.40
C ARG A 74 16.19 -0.54 9.57
N ILE A 75 15.04 -0.17 9.01
CA ILE A 75 13.85 -1.00 8.90
C ILE A 75 13.81 -1.56 7.47
N ARG A 76 13.91 -2.89 7.34
CA ARG A 76 13.96 -3.54 6.04
C ARG A 76 12.59 -3.58 5.38
N LEU A 77 12.56 -3.23 4.11
CA LEU A 77 11.37 -3.27 3.26
C LEU A 77 11.35 -4.53 2.39
N THR A 78 10.25 -5.26 2.41
CA THR A 78 9.98 -6.38 1.50
C THR A 78 8.96 -6.03 0.42
N ARG A 79 8.14 -5.01 0.68
CA ARG A 79 7.17 -4.44 -0.26
C ARG A 79 6.86 -2.99 0.10
N VAL A 80 6.77 -2.16 -0.94
CA VAL A 80 6.25 -0.79 -0.84
C VAL A 80 5.25 -0.57 -1.97
N ASP A 81 4.12 0.07 -1.65
CA ASP A 81 3.12 0.53 -2.61
C ASP A 81 3.19 2.07 -2.67
N CYS A 82 3.78 2.59 -3.75
CA CYS A 82 3.82 4.03 -4.04
C CYS A 82 2.55 4.42 -4.77
N THR A 83 1.85 5.45 -4.30
CA THR A 83 0.57 5.86 -4.87
C THR A 83 0.58 7.31 -5.34
N GLU A 84 -0.05 7.54 -6.52
CA GLU A 84 -0.28 8.87 -7.08
C GLU A 84 -1.77 9.02 -7.43
N SER A 85 -2.32 10.21 -7.28
CA SER A 85 -3.74 10.49 -7.50
C SER A 85 -3.93 11.57 -8.55
N PHE A 86 -4.62 11.21 -9.62
CA PHE A 86 -4.96 12.11 -10.73
C PHE A 86 -6.45 12.44 -10.69
N HIS A 87 -6.79 13.72 -10.72
CA HIS A 87 -8.18 14.17 -10.71
C HIS A 87 -8.70 14.39 -12.12
N LEU A 88 -9.84 13.77 -12.41
CA LEU A 88 -10.63 13.95 -13.61
C LEU A 88 -11.94 14.68 -13.23
N ARG A 89 -12.78 15.01 -14.23
CA ARG A 89 -14.00 15.79 -13.99
C ARG A 89 -15.09 14.97 -13.29
N SER A 90 -15.12 13.66 -13.56
CA SER A 90 -16.17 12.78 -13.04
C SER A 90 -15.71 11.31 -12.97
N ARG A 91 -16.46 10.53 -12.20
CA ARG A 91 -16.30 9.06 -12.16
C ARG A 91 -16.46 8.40 -13.53
N ALA A 92 -17.38 8.90 -14.35
CA ALA A 92 -17.59 8.38 -15.71
C ALA A 92 -16.33 8.58 -16.57
N GLU A 93 -15.66 9.73 -16.44
CA GLU A 93 -14.42 10.03 -17.14
C GLU A 93 -13.27 9.12 -16.65
N VAL A 94 -13.16 8.88 -15.33
CA VAL A 94 -12.19 7.92 -14.78
C VAL A 94 -12.37 6.53 -15.38
N LEU A 95 -13.59 6.05 -15.46
CA LEU A 95 -13.90 4.72 -16.02
C LEU A 95 -13.69 4.68 -17.54
N ALA A 96 -13.99 5.76 -18.25
CA ALA A 96 -13.74 5.88 -19.68
C ALA A 96 -12.22 5.88 -19.98
N TRP A 97 -11.44 6.61 -19.18
CA TRP A 97 -9.99 6.62 -19.29
C TRP A 97 -9.39 5.23 -19.09
N LEU A 98 -9.82 4.48 -18.07
CA LEU A 98 -9.34 3.11 -17.82
C LEU A 98 -9.64 2.16 -19.00
N ARG A 99 -10.83 2.26 -19.60
CA ARG A 99 -11.17 1.46 -20.80
C ARG A 99 -10.33 1.84 -22.02
N SER A 100 -10.10 3.15 -22.22
CA SER A 100 -9.23 3.62 -23.31
C SER A 100 -7.79 3.15 -23.10
N ALA A 101 -7.27 3.28 -21.88
CA ALA A 101 -5.92 2.84 -21.54
C ALA A 101 -5.72 1.32 -21.69
N GLU A 102 -6.72 0.49 -21.43
CA GLU A 102 -6.66 -0.96 -21.70
C GLU A 102 -6.38 -1.24 -23.17
N GLN A 103 -6.99 -0.46 -24.08
CA GLN A 103 -6.86 -0.67 -25.51
C GLN A 103 -5.56 -0.09 -26.08
N THR A 104 -5.08 1.01 -25.53
CA THR A 104 -4.00 1.81 -26.10
C THR A 104 -2.69 1.76 -25.32
N ALA A 105 -2.75 1.56 -24.01
CA ALA A 105 -1.55 1.60 -23.19
C ALA A 105 -0.76 0.30 -23.24
N HIS A 106 0.55 0.47 -23.43
CA HIS A 106 1.51 -0.62 -23.46
C HIS A 106 2.74 -0.22 -22.63
N LEU A 107 3.13 -1.08 -21.70
CA LEU A 107 4.35 -0.88 -20.93
C LEU A 107 5.47 -1.79 -21.45
N SER A 108 6.66 -1.22 -21.63
CA SER A 108 7.85 -1.98 -22.01
C SER A 108 8.06 -3.15 -21.02
N HIS A 109 8.32 -4.33 -21.56
CA HIS A 109 8.51 -5.58 -20.80
C HIS A 109 7.29 -6.05 -19.97
N ARG A 110 6.11 -5.42 -20.09
CA ARG A 110 4.87 -5.82 -19.40
C ARG A 110 3.69 -6.06 -20.35
N GLY A 111 3.82 -5.58 -21.58
CA GLY A 111 2.77 -5.69 -22.58
C GLY A 111 1.54 -4.82 -22.27
N ARG A 112 0.39 -5.27 -22.71
CA ARG A 112 -0.89 -4.60 -22.49
C ARG A 112 -1.39 -4.80 -21.05
N GLY A 113 -2.11 -3.81 -20.55
CA GLY A 113 -2.80 -3.88 -19.28
C GLY A 113 -3.99 -4.85 -19.33
N GLN A 114 -4.34 -5.41 -18.19
CA GLN A 114 -5.53 -6.25 -18.00
C GLN A 114 -6.56 -5.50 -17.17
N LEU A 115 -7.70 -5.15 -17.77
CA LEU A 115 -8.81 -4.52 -17.06
C LEU A 115 -9.61 -5.56 -16.29
N VAL A 116 -9.75 -5.36 -14.99
CA VAL A 116 -10.47 -6.24 -14.07
C VAL A 116 -11.71 -5.51 -13.55
N LYS A 117 -12.88 -6.14 -13.63
CA LYS A 117 -14.18 -5.61 -13.18
C LYS A 117 -14.48 -4.20 -13.72
N GLY A 118 -13.94 -3.83 -14.89
CA GLY A 118 -14.16 -2.55 -15.56
C GLY A 118 -13.65 -1.30 -14.83
N SER A 119 -12.91 -1.45 -13.74
CA SER A 119 -12.50 -0.33 -12.88
C SER A 119 -11.07 -0.38 -12.39
N THR A 120 -10.32 -1.42 -12.73
CA THR A 120 -8.93 -1.61 -12.33
C THR A 120 -8.11 -2.20 -13.46
N LEU A 121 -7.11 -1.47 -13.90
CA LEU A 121 -6.17 -1.87 -14.97
C LEU A 121 -4.84 -2.28 -14.33
N TYR A 122 -4.39 -3.49 -14.60
CA TYR A 122 -3.14 -4.05 -14.09
C TYR A 122 -2.11 -4.23 -15.19
N PHE A 123 -0.86 -3.84 -14.89
CA PHE A 123 0.33 -4.21 -15.65
C PHE A 123 1.24 -5.04 -14.75
N GLY A 124 1.62 -6.24 -15.20
CA GLY A 124 2.51 -7.13 -14.46
C GLY A 124 1.94 -7.63 -13.13
N LYS A 125 0.63 -7.91 -13.05
CA LYS A 125 -0.08 -8.34 -11.83
C LYS A 125 0.62 -9.46 -11.05
N ASN A 126 1.19 -10.45 -11.75
CA ASN A 126 1.85 -11.62 -11.16
C ASN A 126 3.38 -11.48 -11.10
N SER A 127 3.92 -10.29 -11.33
CA SER A 127 5.36 -10.06 -11.29
C SER A 127 5.91 -10.18 -9.88
N ARG A 128 7.07 -10.86 -9.75
CA ARG A 128 7.80 -10.96 -8.48
C ARG A 128 8.63 -9.71 -8.16
N ARG A 129 8.76 -8.76 -9.10
CA ARG A 129 9.58 -7.55 -8.96
C ARG A 129 8.74 -6.32 -8.71
N TRP A 130 7.91 -5.93 -9.68
CA TRP A 130 7.02 -4.77 -9.58
C TRP A 130 5.76 -4.95 -10.41
N SER A 131 4.71 -4.24 -10.04
CA SER A 131 3.46 -4.16 -10.81
C SER A 131 2.87 -2.76 -10.71
N LEU A 132 2.19 -2.32 -11.77
CA LEU A 132 1.44 -1.07 -11.78
C LEU A 132 -0.05 -1.40 -11.83
N LYS A 133 -0.82 -0.73 -10.98
CA LYS A 133 -2.27 -0.81 -10.91
C LYS A 133 -2.85 0.60 -11.03
N LEU A 134 -3.75 0.78 -11.99
CA LEU A 134 -4.49 2.01 -12.19
C LEU A 134 -5.96 1.74 -11.90
N TYR A 135 -6.60 2.51 -11.04
CA TYR A 135 -7.98 2.19 -10.66
C TYR A 135 -8.81 3.41 -10.27
N SER A 136 -10.15 3.23 -10.40
CA SER A 136 -11.11 4.20 -9.90
C SER A 136 -11.19 4.12 -8.38
N LYS A 137 -10.76 5.18 -7.69
CA LYS A 137 -10.84 5.26 -6.22
C LYS A 137 -12.28 5.24 -5.74
N GLY A 138 -13.18 5.88 -6.47
CA GLY A 138 -14.62 5.84 -6.15
C GLY A 138 -15.26 4.46 -6.24
N GLN A 139 -14.80 3.60 -7.15
CA GLN A 139 -15.23 2.20 -7.19
C GLN A 139 -14.62 1.39 -6.04
N GLU A 140 -13.36 1.66 -5.73
CA GLU A 140 -12.65 0.92 -4.69
C GLU A 140 -13.25 1.15 -3.31
N ILE A 141 -13.60 2.39 -2.92
CA ILE A 141 -14.21 2.67 -1.61
C ILE A 141 -15.61 2.05 -1.44
N ARG A 142 -16.32 1.76 -2.55
CA ARG A 142 -17.65 1.12 -2.55
C ARG A 142 -17.57 -0.40 -2.64
N ALA A 143 -16.41 -0.97 -2.91
CA ALA A 143 -16.27 -2.42 -3.03
C ALA A 143 -16.43 -3.09 -1.67
N LYS A 144 -17.24 -4.16 -1.63
CA LYS A 144 -17.47 -4.93 -0.40
C LYS A 144 -16.15 -5.46 0.17
N GLY A 145 -15.97 -5.39 1.48
CA GLY A 145 -14.79 -5.89 2.19
C GLY A 145 -13.63 -4.91 2.30
N HIS A 146 -13.73 -3.71 1.74
CA HIS A 146 -12.66 -2.70 1.87
C HIS A 146 -12.70 -1.91 3.19
N GLY A 147 -13.77 -2.04 4.00
CA GLY A 147 -13.85 -1.44 5.33
C GLY A 147 -13.69 0.09 5.33
N GLN A 148 -14.33 0.77 4.36
CA GLN A 148 -14.25 2.24 4.24
C GLN A 148 -15.62 2.90 4.48
N ASP A 149 -16.46 2.28 5.32
CA ASP A 149 -17.81 2.78 5.60
C ASP A 149 -17.80 4.22 6.19
N ALA A 150 -16.80 4.53 7.02
CA ALA A 150 -16.62 5.88 7.56
C ALA A 150 -16.36 6.92 6.44
N VAL A 151 -15.65 6.54 5.37
CA VAL A 151 -15.43 7.39 4.20
C VAL A 151 -16.71 7.59 3.42
N LEU A 152 -17.52 6.53 3.26
CA LEU A 152 -18.81 6.62 2.55
C LEU A 152 -19.82 7.53 3.25
N ALA A 153 -19.67 7.75 4.55
CA ALA A 153 -20.46 8.70 5.33
C ALA A 153 -20.07 10.18 5.11
N LEU A 154 -18.97 10.45 4.40
CA LEU A 154 -18.45 11.81 4.17
C LEU A 154 -18.62 12.21 2.70
N PRO A 155 -19.63 13.02 2.33
CA PRO A 155 -19.94 13.37 0.93
C PRO A 155 -18.75 13.95 0.16
N HIS A 156 -17.97 14.84 0.78
CA HIS A 156 -16.78 15.45 0.16
C HIS A 156 -15.67 14.43 -0.15
N ALA A 157 -15.48 13.43 0.72
CA ALA A 157 -14.51 12.35 0.51
C ALA A 157 -14.95 11.41 -0.62
N VAL A 158 -16.25 11.15 -0.72
CA VAL A 158 -16.87 10.38 -1.81
C VAL A 158 -16.74 11.12 -3.13
N GLU A 159 -17.01 12.42 -3.17
CA GLU A 159 -16.85 13.25 -4.38
C GLU A 159 -15.38 13.28 -4.85
N TRP A 160 -14.44 13.46 -3.92
CA TRP A 160 -13.02 13.41 -4.21
C TRP A 160 -12.63 12.05 -4.81
N ALA A 161 -13.04 10.95 -4.19
CA ALA A 161 -12.74 9.61 -4.65
C ALA A 161 -13.36 9.31 -6.02
N ASP A 162 -14.56 9.79 -6.30
CA ASP A 162 -15.25 9.59 -7.59
C ASP A 162 -14.50 10.24 -8.75
N LYS A 163 -13.84 11.35 -8.52
CA LYS A 163 -13.04 12.07 -9.51
C LYS A 163 -11.59 11.56 -9.60
N THR A 164 -11.21 10.59 -8.76
CA THR A 164 -9.81 10.16 -8.62
C THR A 164 -9.53 8.87 -9.39
N LEU A 165 -8.62 8.98 -10.36
CA LEU A 165 -7.84 7.88 -10.91
C LEU A 165 -6.59 7.71 -10.03
N ARG A 166 -6.44 6.56 -9.40
CA ARG A 166 -5.24 6.26 -8.61
C ARG A 166 -4.30 5.34 -9.36
N ALA A 167 -3.03 5.72 -9.38
CA ALA A 167 -1.93 4.87 -9.77
C ALA A 167 -1.27 4.29 -8.51
N GLU A 168 -0.97 3.00 -8.53
CA GLU A 168 -0.31 2.29 -7.43
C GLU A 168 0.81 1.43 -8.01
N LEU A 169 2.04 1.84 -7.78
CA LEU A 169 3.24 1.09 -8.14
C LEU A 169 3.66 0.24 -6.95
N THR A 170 3.53 -1.08 -7.08
CA THR A 170 4.05 -2.02 -6.09
C THR A 170 5.50 -2.37 -6.42
N LEU A 171 6.42 -2.08 -5.53
CA LEU A 171 7.81 -2.57 -5.56
C LEU A 171 7.95 -3.71 -4.55
N ARG A 172 8.58 -4.81 -4.97
CA ARG A 172 8.82 -6.00 -4.12
C ARG A 172 10.29 -6.18 -3.84
N GLY A 173 10.65 -7.01 -2.84
CA GLY A 173 11.99 -7.15 -2.30
C GLY A 173 13.11 -7.25 -3.34
N MET A 174 12.92 -8.04 -4.40
CA MET A 174 13.93 -8.13 -5.49
C MET A 174 14.14 -6.79 -6.22
N GLU A 175 13.08 -6.01 -6.41
CA GLU A 175 13.19 -4.73 -7.08
C GLU A 175 13.72 -3.66 -6.14
N LEU A 176 13.29 -3.69 -4.87
CA LEU A 176 13.81 -2.81 -3.82
C LEU A 176 15.33 -2.98 -3.65
N GLN A 177 15.82 -4.23 -3.62
CA GLN A 177 17.26 -4.50 -3.58
C GLN A 177 18.00 -3.97 -4.81
N ARG A 178 17.46 -4.19 -6.01
CA ARG A 178 18.06 -3.71 -7.26
C ARG A 178 18.16 -2.17 -7.31
N LEU A 179 17.22 -1.50 -6.69
CA LEU A 179 17.14 -0.03 -6.65
C LEU A 179 17.88 0.57 -5.44
N ASN A 180 18.47 -0.24 -4.58
CA ASN A 180 19.04 0.18 -3.28
C ASN A 180 18.03 0.85 -2.35
N LEU A 181 16.76 0.40 -2.39
CA LEU A 181 15.65 0.88 -1.57
C LEU A 181 15.17 -0.19 -0.58
N ALA A 182 16.05 -1.08 -0.14
CA ALA A 182 15.70 -2.19 0.74
C ALA A 182 15.50 -1.76 2.21
N TYR A 183 15.80 -0.52 2.54
CA TYR A 183 15.62 0.08 3.86
C TYR A 183 14.88 1.40 3.74
N VAL A 184 14.27 1.88 4.83
CA VAL A 184 13.49 3.15 4.83
C VAL A 184 14.35 4.42 4.90
N GLY A 185 15.60 4.32 5.32
CA GLY A 185 16.58 5.41 5.39
C GLY A 185 17.76 5.22 4.47
#